data_623abca669ed9215c5ca9d97fcea963f
#
_entry.id   623abca669ed9215c5ca9d97fcea963f
#
_cell.length_a   1.000
_cell.length_b   1.000
_cell.length_c   1.000
_cell.angle_alpha   90.00
_cell.angle_beta   90.00
_cell.angle_gamma   90.00
#
_symmetry.space_group_name_H-M   'P 1'
#
loop_
_entity.id
_entity.type
_entity.pdbx_description
1 polymer ?
#
loop_
_entity_poly.entity_id
_entity_poly.type
_entity_poly.pdbx_seq_one_letter_code
_entity_poly.pdbx_strand_id
1 'polypeptide(L)'
;MLADVSASCRKFGLKLGVYVSPRDARHGAGIGGLCKTPAQQKIYNGMYRRQLAEVLSRYGSMVEVWFDGSIVIPVGDILDRFAPHAMIFQGPHGTIRWAGNEDGFVPYPAWNSISAADAKSGVATALNSDPNGSVWMPNEVDVSILRPDWFWSASSQRNLLTLDAMVEIYYRSIGRGAQLLLNIPPDTSGLMPAADITRARQFGKEIQRRFGKSLAETSGSGETVTLALPAGSRVDTFLMQEDCSFGERVRHYKIEARQAGKRVTLGTGSAIGHKRIQPVAPTVADAVRLVVVESAASPMVRRLAVFDTQSPPPKNWDAPAIAWAYDEVGTWSDYSFHIDVTDKILAATQYRLRFVPQTEWGNCADPIEHATVQIGGVPEPKLLRSLPGSRDVLILTVPGIGQKIILQGRLNCAAKGTVLLRKL
;
A
#
# COMPACT_ATOMS: atom_id res chain seq x y z
N MET A 1 25.06 6.07 16.06
CA MET A 1 23.66 6.22 15.61
C MET A 1 22.92 4.89 15.46
N LEU A 2 23.24 3.96 14.52
CA LEU A 2 22.47 2.70 14.37
C LEU A 2 22.53 1.81 15.63
N ALA A 3 23.69 1.75 16.30
CA ALA A 3 23.85 1.06 17.58
C ALA A 3 22.92 1.65 18.68
N ASP A 4 22.77 2.96 18.72
CA ASP A 4 21.92 3.65 19.72
C ASP A 4 20.44 3.41 19.44
N VAL A 5 20.03 3.41 18.15
CA VAL A 5 18.68 3.04 17.72
C VAL A 5 18.39 1.60 18.11
N SER A 6 19.31 0.67 17.84
CA SER A 6 19.17 -0.75 18.21
C SER A 6 19.05 -0.92 19.73
N ALA A 7 19.87 -0.22 20.52
CA ALA A 7 19.80 -0.25 21.97
C ALA A 7 18.45 0.31 22.50
N SER A 8 17.96 1.39 21.88
CA SER A 8 16.66 1.97 22.20
C SER A 8 15.51 1.03 21.84
N CYS A 9 15.55 0.37 20.68
CA CYS A 9 14.54 -0.63 20.32
C CYS A 9 14.47 -1.73 21.39
N ARG A 10 15.59 -2.30 21.80
CA ARG A 10 15.64 -3.31 22.86
C ARG A 10 15.09 -2.78 24.19
N LYS A 11 15.48 -1.57 24.57
CA LYS A 11 15.02 -0.93 25.84
C LYS A 11 13.50 -0.78 25.88
N PHE A 12 12.87 -0.46 24.77
CA PHE A 12 11.44 -0.21 24.68
C PHE A 12 10.62 -1.38 24.13
N GLY A 13 11.23 -2.56 23.98
CA GLY A 13 10.54 -3.75 23.47
C GLY A 13 10.15 -3.66 22.00
N LEU A 14 10.80 -2.80 21.24
CA LEU A 14 10.61 -2.66 19.79
C LEU A 14 11.55 -3.59 19.05
N LYS A 15 11.13 -4.05 17.89
CA LYS A 15 11.95 -4.80 16.94
C LYS A 15 12.60 -3.84 15.95
N LEU A 16 13.77 -4.20 15.46
CA LEU A 16 14.53 -3.40 14.51
C LEU A 16 14.40 -3.98 13.10
N GLY A 17 14.03 -3.16 12.14
CA GLY A 17 14.18 -3.41 10.71
C GLY A 17 15.14 -2.40 10.11
N VAL A 18 15.62 -2.66 8.89
CA VAL A 18 16.54 -1.75 8.20
C VAL A 18 16.16 -1.58 6.74
N TYR A 19 16.25 -0.34 6.28
CA TYR A 19 16.19 0.03 4.87
C TYR A 19 17.64 0.20 4.38
N VAL A 20 18.04 -0.63 3.42
CA VAL A 20 19.37 -0.60 2.82
C VAL A 20 19.21 -0.55 1.30
N SER A 21 18.91 0.65 0.78
CA SER A 21 18.74 0.82 -0.66
C SER A 21 19.98 0.40 -1.42
N PRO A 22 19.86 -0.42 -2.47
CA PRO A 22 21.01 -0.76 -3.33
C PRO A 22 21.34 0.37 -4.32
N ARG A 23 20.51 1.41 -4.45
CA ARG A 23 20.80 2.59 -5.27
C ARG A 23 21.81 3.47 -4.57
N ASP A 24 22.87 3.85 -5.30
CA ASP A 24 23.90 4.76 -4.81
C ASP A 24 24.44 5.62 -5.95
N ALA A 25 23.95 6.85 -6.04
CA ALA A 25 24.34 7.80 -7.08
C ALA A 25 25.83 8.16 -7.02
N ARG A 26 26.44 8.16 -5.81
CA ARG A 26 27.88 8.47 -5.64
C ARG A 26 28.78 7.43 -6.29
N HIS A 27 28.35 6.17 -6.26
CA HIS A 27 29.10 5.05 -6.86
C HIS A 27 28.56 4.64 -8.24
N GLY A 28 27.62 5.43 -8.81
CA GLY A 28 27.07 5.19 -10.14
C GLY A 28 26.15 3.98 -10.21
N ALA A 29 25.60 3.54 -9.07
CA ALA A 29 24.64 2.46 -8.99
C ALA A 29 23.21 3.01 -9.07
N GLY A 30 22.46 2.58 -10.08
CA GLY A 30 21.05 2.90 -10.29
C GLY A 30 20.11 2.05 -9.43
N ILE A 31 18.82 2.00 -9.81
CA ILE A 31 17.81 1.18 -9.16
C ILE A 31 18.27 -0.28 -9.07
N GLY A 32 18.02 -0.91 -7.93
CA GLY A 32 18.47 -2.27 -7.68
C GLY A 32 19.99 -2.46 -7.55
N GLY A 33 20.77 -1.39 -7.57
CA GLY A 33 22.23 -1.45 -7.51
C GLY A 33 22.89 -1.75 -8.86
N LEU A 34 22.19 -1.51 -9.98
CA LEU A 34 22.70 -1.77 -11.33
C LEU A 34 23.71 -0.71 -11.74
N CYS A 35 24.92 -1.13 -12.12
CA CYS A 35 25.99 -0.26 -12.64
C CYS A 35 26.09 -0.34 -14.16
N LYS A 36 26.69 0.72 -14.78
CA LYS A 36 26.79 0.84 -16.24
C LYS A 36 27.73 -0.19 -16.89
N THR A 37 28.74 -0.68 -16.16
CA THR A 37 29.71 -1.65 -16.71
C THR A 37 29.90 -2.84 -15.78
N PRO A 38 30.27 -4.04 -16.29
CA PRO A 38 30.56 -5.20 -15.46
C PRO A 38 31.69 -4.97 -14.44
N ALA A 39 32.69 -4.18 -14.78
CA ALA A 39 33.79 -3.84 -13.87
C ALA A 39 33.31 -3.01 -12.68
N GLN A 40 32.51 -1.97 -12.93
CA GLN A 40 31.84 -1.17 -11.88
C GLN A 40 30.91 -2.03 -11.03
N GLN A 41 30.12 -2.90 -11.67
CA GLN A 41 29.21 -3.81 -10.96
C GLN A 41 29.95 -4.71 -9.99
N LYS A 42 31.09 -5.28 -10.41
CA LYS A 42 31.91 -6.14 -9.52
C LYS A 42 32.42 -5.38 -8.30
N ILE A 43 32.91 -4.17 -8.49
CA ILE A 43 33.41 -3.31 -7.40
C ILE A 43 32.26 -2.95 -6.45
N TYR A 44 31.13 -2.50 -7.01
CA TYR A 44 29.97 -2.08 -6.22
C TYR A 44 29.35 -3.25 -5.46
N ASN A 45 29.21 -4.43 -6.07
CA ASN A 45 28.75 -5.64 -5.39
C ASN A 45 29.60 -5.94 -4.15
N GLY A 46 30.92 -5.87 -4.27
CA GLY A 46 31.84 -6.10 -3.15
C GLY A 46 31.66 -5.07 -2.02
N MET A 47 31.45 -3.81 -2.36
CA MET A 47 31.22 -2.74 -1.38
C MET A 47 29.87 -2.90 -0.68
N TYR A 48 28.78 -3.02 -1.44
CA TYR A 48 27.44 -3.15 -0.91
C TYR A 48 27.27 -4.40 -0.03
N ARG A 49 27.82 -5.54 -0.46
CA ARG A 49 27.78 -6.79 0.33
C ARG A 49 28.48 -6.64 1.69
N ARG A 50 29.61 -5.94 1.76
CA ARG A 50 30.31 -5.66 3.05
C ARG A 50 29.43 -4.76 3.94
N GLN A 51 28.82 -3.72 3.38
CA GLN A 51 27.92 -2.83 4.10
C GLN A 51 26.71 -3.58 4.64
N LEU A 52 26.06 -4.38 3.81
CA LEU A 52 24.90 -5.17 4.22
C LEU A 52 25.28 -6.17 5.33
N ALA A 53 26.37 -6.90 5.16
CA ALA A 53 26.86 -7.84 6.17
C ALA A 53 27.17 -7.14 7.50
N GLU A 54 27.77 -5.95 7.47
CA GLU A 54 28.02 -5.16 8.67
C GLU A 54 26.72 -4.77 9.37
N VAL A 55 25.75 -4.23 8.63
CA VAL A 55 24.46 -3.80 9.17
C VAL A 55 23.72 -4.97 9.81
N LEU A 56 23.67 -6.12 9.14
CA LEU A 56 22.91 -7.27 9.64
C LEU A 56 23.59 -8.04 10.77
N SER A 57 24.94 -7.97 10.87
CA SER A 57 25.69 -8.74 11.89
C SER A 57 25.95 -7.98 13.19
N ARG A 58 25.98 -6.64 13.18
CA ARG A 58 26.47 -5.84 14.34
C ARG A 58 25.38 -5.28 15.23
N TYR A 59 24.16 -5.14 14.76
CA TYR A 59 23.14 -4.35 15.47
C TYR A 59 21.98 -5.18 16.02
N GLY A 60 22.12 -6.51 16.07
CA GLY A 60 21.11 -7.45 16.57
C GLY A 60 20.22 -7.99 15.46
N SER A 61 19.26 -8.84 15.85
CA SER A 61 18.35 -9.46 14.89
C SER A 61 17.46 -8.41 14.22
N MET A 62 17.38 -8.48 12.90
CA MET A 62 16.46 -7.69 12.10
C MET A 62 15.17 -8.46 11.90
N VAL A 63 14.03 -7.77 11.98
CA VAL A 63 12.72 -8.35 11.63
C VAL A 63 12.38 -8.12 10.18
N GLU A 64 13.01 -7.12 9.56
CA GLU A 64 12.79 -6.76 8.17
C GLU A 64 14.02 -6.14 7.55
N VAL A 65 14.27 -6.48 6.28
CA VAL A 65 15.30 -5.87 5.44
C VAL A 65 14.66 -5.36 4.16
N TRP A 66 14.79 -4.08 3.91
CA TRP A 66 14.11 -3.38 2.83
C TRP A 66 15.06 -3.02 1.69
N PHE A 67 14.77 -3.54 0.48
CA PHE A 67 15.49 -3.21 -0.75
C PHE A 67 14.58 -2.41 -1.67
N ASP A 68 14.81 -1.11 -1.75
CA ASP A 68 14.01 -0.22 -2.60
C ASP A 68 14.32 -0.42 -4.08
N GLY A 69 13.28 -0.70 -4.86
CA GLY A 69 13.39 -0.96 -6.30
C GLY A 69 14.04 -2.31 -6.62
N SER A 70 13.94 -3.31 -5.73
CA SER A 70 14.57 -4.63 -5.88
C SER A 70 16.09 -4.60 -5.66
N ILE A 71 16.78 -5.71 -5.97
CA ILE A 71 18.24 -5.82 -5.86
C ILE A 71 18.79 -6.80 -6.90
N VAL A 72 19.79 -6.36 -7.68
CA VAL A 72 20.52 -7.22 -8.63
C VAL A 72 21.82 -7.79 -8.05
N ILE A 73 22.26 -7.28 -6.90
CA ILE A 73 23.48 -7.72 -6.22
C ILE A 73 23.20 -9.07 -5.54
N PRO A 74 24.00 -10.10 -5.72
CA PRO A 74 23.80 -11.38 -5.03
C PRO A 74 24.08 -11.24 -3.54
N VAL A 75 23.02 -11.34 -2.71
CA VAL A 75 23.07 -11.15 -1.24
C VAL A 75 22.46 -12.32 -0.46
N GLY A 76 21.99 -13.38 -1.11
CA GLY A 76 21.31 -14.50 -0.46
C GLY A 76 22.11 -15.11 0.69
N ASP A 77 23.39 -15.37 0.48
CA ASP A 77 24.29 -15.92 1.50
C ASP A 77 24.44 -15.01 2.75
N ILE A 78 24.32 -13.70 2.58
CA ILE A 78 24.36 -12.72 3.68
C ILE A 78 23.04 -12.75 4.45
N LEU A 79 21.91 -12.79 3.73
CA LEU A 79 20.57 -12.87 4.32
C LEU A 79 20.41 -14.17 5.09
N ASP A 80 20.74 -15.32 4.49
CA ASP A 80 20.67 -16.64 5.13
C ASP A 80 21.50 -16.71 6.42
N ARG A 81 22.67 -16.08 6.42
CA ARG A 81 23.58 -16.10 7.56
C ARG A 81 23.18 -15.14 8.68
N PHE A 82 22.76 -13.91 8.36
CA PHE A 82 22.62 -12.83 9.36
C PHE A 82 21.18 -12.37 9.58
N ALA A 83 20.26 -12.73 8.69
CA ALA A 83 18.83 -12.34 8.78
C ALA A 83 17.87 -13.48 8.37
N PRO A 84 18.10 -14.76 8.80
CA PRO A 84 17.36 -15.92 8.31
C PRO A 84 15.86 -15.90 8.65
N HIS A 85 15.43 -15.03 9.56
CA HIS A 85 14.03 -14.90 10.00
C HIS A 85 13.45 -13.52 9.70
N ALA A 86 14.19 -12.65 9.00
CA ALA A 86 13.68 -11.35 8.60
C ALA A 86 12.71 -11.46 7.43
N MET A 87 11.70 -10.61 7.43
CA MET A 87 10.93 -10.34 6.22
C MET A 87 11.82 -9.59 5.24
N ILE A 88 11.82 -10.02 3.99
CA ILE A 88 12.62 -9.37 2.93
C ILE A 88 11.68 -8.66 1.99
N PHE A 89 11.78 -7.34 1.97
CA PHE A 89 10.98 -6.50 1.08
C PHE A 89 11.68 -6.34 -0.27
N GLN A 90 11.02 -6.86 -1.31
CA GLN A 90 11.49 -6.90 -2.70
C GLN A 90 12.78 -7.70 -2.93
N GLY A 91 13.18 -7.83 -4.20
CA GLY A 91 14.32 -8.62 -4.63
C GLY A 91 14.03 -10.11 -4.77
N PRO A 92 14.99 -10.87 -5.32
CA PRO A 92 14.82 -12.30 -5.62
C PRO A 92 14.67 -13.20 -4.38
N HIS A 93 14.97 -12.67 -3.19
CA HIS A 93 14.75 -13.32 -1.89
C HIS A 93 13.53 -12.73 -1.16
N GLY A 94 12.70 -11.94 -1.82
CA GLY A 94 11.54 -11.28 -1.24
C GLY A 94 10.55 -12.26 -0.61
N THR A 95 10.10 -11.93 0.61
CA THR A 95 9.08 -12.67 1.37
C THR A 95 7.85 -11.83 1.64
N ILE A 96 7.93 -10.55 1.39
CA ILE A 96 6.84 -9.58 1.44
C ILE A 96 6.93 -8.68 0.21
N ARG A 97 5.78 -8.24 -0.33
CA ARG A 97 5.73 -7.45 -1.56
C ARG A 97 5.09 -6.09 -1.35
N TRP A 98 5.46 -5.17 -2.19
CA TRP A 98 4.95 -3.81 -2.18
C TRP A 98 3.46 -3.73 -2.60
N ALA A 99 2.71 -2.81 -2.01
CA ALA A 99 1.34 -2.51 -2.42
C ALA A 99 1.23 -1.91 -3.84
N GLY A 100 2.33 -1.37 -4.39
CA GLY A 100 2.37 -0.73 -5.70
C GLY A 100 2.00 0.76 -5.68
N ASN A 101 1.86 1.35 -4.51
CA ASN A 101 1.63 2.78 -4.29
C ASN A 101 2.16 3.20 -2.93
N GLU A 102 2.43 4.50 -2.77
CA GLU A 102 2.92 5.11 -1.53
C GLU A 102 1.81 5.86 -0.77
N ASP A 103 0.55 5.53 -1.01
CA ASP A 103 -0.60 6.18 -0.39
C ASP A 103 -1.13 5.39 0.84
N GLY A 104 -0.46 4.30 1.21
CA GLY A 104 -0.78 3.51 2.39
C GLY A 104 -1.94 2.52 2.23
N PHE A 105 -2.17 1.98 1.03
CA PHE A 105 -3.35 1.19 0.75
C PHE A 105 -3.05 -0.07 -0.08
N VAL A 106 -3.88 -1.11 0.07
CA VAL A 106 -3.99 -2.23 -0.87
C VAL A 106 -5.37 -2.28 -1.52
N PRO A 107 -5.48 -2.85 -2.73
CA PRO A 107 -6.78 -3.12 -3.35
C PRO A 107 -7.62 -4.08 -2.49
N TYR A 108 -8.91 -4.17 -2.81
CA TYR A 108 -9.77 -5.21 -2.25
C TYR A 108 -10.59 -5.85 -3.38
N PRO A 109 -10.59 -7.20 -3.47
CA PRO A 109 -9.83 -8.13 -2.65
C PRO A 109 -8.32 -8.04 -2.88
N ALA A 110 -7.52 -8.27 -1.82
CA ALA A 110 -6.08 -8.41 -1.89
C ALA A 110 -5.69 -9.77 -1.31
N TRP A 111 -5.23 -10.68 -2.17
CA TRP A 111 -4.77 -11.99 -1.77
C TRP A 111 -3.30 -11.93 -1.38
N ASN A 112 -2.91 -12.65 -0.34
CA ASN A 112 -1.52 -12.72 0.09
C ASN A 112 -0.73 -13.83 -0.64
N SER A 113 -1.40 -14.62 -1.45
CA SER A 113 -0.77 -15.56 -2.38
C SER A 113 -0.56 -14.94 -3.76
N ILE A 114 0.48 -15.43 -4.44
CA ILE A 114 0.87 -15.04 -5.81
C ILE A 114 1.39 -16.26 -6.58
N SER A 115 1.55 -16.11 -7.90
CA SER A 115 2.20 -17.14 -8.72
C SER A 115 3.69 -17.29 -8.37
N ALA A 116 4.25 -18.48 -8.57
CA ALA A 116 5.69 -18.70 -8.39
C ALA A 116 6.56 -17.88 -9.34
N ALA A 117 6.04 -17.53 -10.53
CA ALA A 117 6.73 -16.68 -11.49
C ALA A 117 6.82 -15.23 -10.97
N ASP A 118 5.72 -14.69 -10.46
CA ASP A 118 5.68 -13.34 -9.89
C ASP A 118 6.57 -13.24 -8.64
N ALA A 119 6.57 -14.27 -7.78
CA ALA A 119 7.44 -14.29 -6.61
C ALA A 119 8.93 -14.18 -6.98
N LYS A 120 9.35 -14.86 -8.04
CA LYS A 120 10.75 -14.83 -8.54
C LYS A 120 11.12 -13.50 -9.19
N SER A 121 10.16 -12.69 -9.62
CA SER A 121 10.43 -11.40 -10.26
C SER A 121 11.15 -10.42 -9.33
N GLY A 122 10.93 -10.52 -8.04
CA GLY A 122 11.46 -9.62 -7.02
C GLY A 122 10.83 -8.22 -7.01
N VAL A 123 9.83 -7.98 -7.87
CA VAL A 123 9.14 -6.69 -8.04
C VAL A 123 7.61 -6.83 -8.05
N ALA A 124 7.08 -7.99 -7.65
CA ALA A 124 5.64 -8.21 -7.54
C ALA A 124 4.99 -7.18 -6.62
N THR A 125 3.78 -6.77 -6.97
CA THR A 125 2.97 -5.82 -6.22
C THR A 125 1.63 -6.43 -5.80
N ALA A 126 0.77 -5.66 -5.16
CA ALA A 126 -0.59 -6.09 -4.85
C ALA A 126 -1.41 -6.48 -6.09
N LEU A 127 -1.08 -5.96 -7.28
CA LEU A 127 -1.74 -6.32 -8.54
C LEU A 127 -1.45 -7.75 -8.99
N ASN A 128 -0.36 -8.36 -8.51
CA ASN A 128 -0.03 -9.75 -8.75
C ASN A 128 -0.77 -10.72 -7.79
N SER A 129 -1.74 -10.24 -7.02
CA SER A 129 -2.55 -11.07 -6.12
C SER A 129 -3.26 -12.18 -6.90
N ASP A 130 -3.06 -13.42 -6.46
CA ASP A 130 -3.69 -14.59 -7.08
C ASP A 130 -4.26 -15.49 -5.97
N PRO A 131 -5.59 -15.65 -5.87
CA PRO A 131 -6.19 -16.52 -4.86
C PRO A 131 -5.80 -18.00 -5.00
N ASN A 132 -5.29 -18.39 -6.16
CA ASN A 132 -4.81 -19.74 -6.45
C ASN A 132 -3.28 -19.82 -6.53
N GLY A 133 -2.59 -18.74 -6.19
CA GLY A 133 -1.14 -18.67 -6.19
C GLY A 133 -0.50 -19.63 -5.20
N SER A 134 0.63 -20.21 -5.59
CA SER A 134 1.34 -21.25 -4.82
C SER A 134 2.37 -20.70 -3.82
N VAL A 135 2.61 -19.37 -3.83
CA VAL A 135 3.59 -18.72 -2.95
C VAL A 135 2.89 -17.74 -2.03
N TRP A 136 3.13 -17.90 -0.73
CA TRP A 136 2.69 -16.93 0.28
C TRP A 136 3.65 -15.74 0.30
N MET A 137 3.17 -14.56 -0.07
CA MET A 137 3.93 -13.31 -0.11
C MET A 137 3.00 -12.14 0.21
N PRO A 138 2.80 -11.82 1.50
CA PRO A 138 1.85 -10.80 1.93
C PRO A 138 2.24 -9.40 1.42
N ASN A 139 1.25 -8.50 1.43
CA ASN A 139 1.45 -7.12 1.02
C ASN A 139 1.97 -6.28 2.20
N GLU A 140 2.92 -5.40 1.89
CA GLU A 140 3.24 -4.25 2.73
C GLU A 140 2.86 -2.97 2.00
N VAL A 141 2.24 -2.06 2.72
CA VAL A 141 1.97 -0.69 2.29
C VAL A 141 2.91 0.25 3.01
N ASP A 142 3.42 1.21 2.29
CA ASP A 142 4.25 2.28 2.80
C ASP A 142 3.58 3.64 2.58
N VAL A 143 3.71 4.52 3.55
CA VAL A 143 3.19 5.89 3.45
C VAL A 143 3.94 6.79 4.43
N SER A 144 4.25 8.01 4.01
CA SER A 144 4.77 9.02 4.93
C SER A 144 3.64 9.75 5.65
N ILE A 145 3.83 10.02 6.94
CA ILE A 145 2.91 10.89 7.72
C ILE A 145 2.86 12.31 7.13
N LEU A 146 3.89 12.69 6.34
CA LEU A 146 4.01 13.96 5.62
C LEU A 146 3.76 13.79 4.11
N ARG A 147 3.00 12.78 3.68
CA ARG A 147 2.77 12.49 2.26
C ARG A 147 2.41 13.74 1.44
N PRO A 148 3.08 14.05 0.30
CA PRO A 148 3.95 13.16 -0.49
C PRO A 148 5.43 13.12 -0.09
N ASP A 149 5.85 13.88 0.91
CA ASP A 149 7.25 13.99 1.30
C ASP A 149 7.71 12.82 2.19
N TRP A 150 8.80 12.16 1.82
CA TRP A 150 9.44 11.08 2.60
C TRP A 150 10.44 11.60 3.62
N PHE A 151 11.01 12.77 3.37
CA PHE A 151 11.95 13.43 4.25
C PHE A 151 11.36 14.72 4.81
N TRP A 152 11.78 15.06 6.01
CA TRP A 152 11.36 16.30 6.64
C TRP A 152 11.97 17.52 5.95
N SER A 153 11.17 18.54 5.82
CA SER A 153 11.57 19.92 5.53
C SER A 153 10.60 20.88 6.23
N ALA A 154 11.00 22.13 6.41
CA ALA A 154 10.10 23.15 7.00
C ALA A 154 8.79 23.31 6.18
N SER A 155 8.85 23.08 4.86
CA SER A 155 7.67 23.14 3.99
C SER A 155 6.83 21.86 4.02
N SER A 156 7.42 20.69 4.28
CA SER A 156 6.69 19.41 4.30
C SER A 156 5.77 19.27 5.52
N GLN A 157 6.05 19.99 6.62
CA GLN A 157 5.26 19.93 7.86
C GLN A 157 3.79 20.31 7.65
N ARG A 158 3.47 21.13 6.65
CA ARG A 158 2.08 21.45 6.27
C ARG A 158 1.29 20.27 5.73
N ASN A 159 1.97 19.22 5.29
CA ASN A 159 1.37 18.00 4.71
C ASN A 159 1.04 16.93 5.75
N LEU A 160 1.23 17.24 7.05
CA LEU A 160 0.92 16.30 8.13
C LEU A 160 -0.50 15.73 7.98
N LEU A 161 -0.59 14.42 7.79
CA LEU A 161 -1.86 13.72 7.60
C LEU A 161 -2.82 14.00 8.74
N THR A 162 -4.10 14.16 8.42
CA THR A 162 -5.16 14.27 9.43
C THR A 162 -5.37 12.93 10.13
N LEU A 163 -5.96 12.94 11.32
CA LEU A 163 -6.30 11.71 12.04
C LEU A 163 -7.23 10.83 11.21
N ASP A 164 -8.24 11.43 10.54
CA ASP A 164 -9.19 10.71 9.70
C ASP A 164 -8.50 10.03 8.50
N ALA A 165 -7.53 10.69 7.86
CA ALA A 165 -6.74 10.09 6.79
C ALA A 165 -5.93 8.88 7.28
N MET A 166 -5.31 8.98 8.47
CA MET A 166 -4.57 7.86 9.07
C MET A 166 -5.49 6.70 9.46
N VAL A 167 -6.69 6.99 9.95
CA VAL A 167 -7.70 5.95 10.23
C VAL A 167 -8.16 5.29 8.92
N GLU A 168 -8.38 6.07 7.85
CA GLU A 168 -8.69 5.51 6.52
C GLU A 168 -7.56 4.58 6.04
N ILE A 169 -6.32 5.00 6.15
CA ILE A 169 -5.14 4.16 5.84
C ILE A 169 -5.19 2.85 6.62
N TYR A 170 -5.48 2.89 7.92
CA TYR A 170 -5.58 1.68 8.75
C TYR A 170 -6.62 0.68 8.23
N TYR A 171 -7.82 1.14 7.88
CA TYR A 171 -8.87 0.27 7.32
C TYR A 171 -8.48 -0.30 5.96
N ARG A 172 -7.76 0.46 5.14
CA ARG A 172 -7.44 0.12 3.76
C ARG A 172 -6.07 -0.56 3.61
N SER A 173 -5.30 -0.69 4.70
CA SER A 173 -4.06 -1.45 4.78
C SER A 173 -4.24 -2.65 5.70
N ILE A 174 -4.10 -2.46 7.01
CA ILE A 174 -4.22 -3.50 8.04
C ILE A 174 -5.61 -4.15 8.00
N GLY A 175 -6.65 -3.36 7.77
CA GLY A 175 -8.03 -3.86 7.63
C GLY A 175 -8.29 -4.65 6.34
N ARG A 176 -7.31 -4.73 5.44
CA ARG A 176 -7.31 -5.56 4.22
C ARG A 176 -6.18 -6.60 4.22
N GLY A 177 -5.62 -6.89 5.40
CA GLY A 177 -4.62 -7.94 5.60
C GLY A 177 -3.18 -7.58 5.25
N ALA A 178 -2.89 -6.31 4.94
CA ALA A 178 -1.53 -5.85 4.66
C ALA A 178 -0.77 -5.42 5.92
N GLN A 179 0.55 -5.42 5.88
CA GLN A 179 1.43 -4.72 6.80
C GLN A 179 1.39 -3.22 6.49
N LEU A 180 1.47 -2.36 7.51
CA LEU A 180 1.57 -0.91 7.35
C LEU A 180 2.94 -0.42 7.83
N LEU A 181 3.73 0.14 6.92
CA LEU A 181 4.92 0.93 7.21
C LEU A 181 4.54 2.41 7.16
N LEU A 182 4.52 3.05 8.33
CA LEU A 182 4.27 4.49 8.47
C LEU A 182 5.60 5.22 8.69
N ASN A 183 6.06 5.95 7.68
CA ASN A 183 7.27 6.76 7.79
C ASN A 183 6.99 8.03 8.60
N ILE A 184 7.80 8.28 9.64
CA ILE A 184 7.81 9.51 10.45
C ILE A 184 9.23 10.05 10.41
N PRO A 185 9.55 10.99 9.51
CA PRO A 185 10.92 11.44 9.30
C PRO A 185 11.40 12.33 10.46
N PRO A 186 12.67 12.19 10.89
CA PRO A 186 13.28 13.12 11.83
C PRO A 186 13.55 14.48 11.16
N ASP A 187 13.53 15.54 11.94
CA ASP A 187 13.97 16.86 11.53
C ASP A 187 15.50 17.02 11.54
N THR A 188 15.99 18.23 11.29
CA THR A 188 17.43 18.51 11.27
C THR A 188 18.14 18.35 12.63
N SER A 189 17.42 18.23 13.73
CA SER A 189 17.96 17.90 15.06
C SER A 189 18.14 16.38 15.27
N GLY A 190 17.63 15.56 14.34
CA GLY A 190 17.61 14.10 14.45
C GLY A 190 16.47 13.57 15.31
N LEU A 191 15.52 14.40 15.71
CA LEU A 191 14.33 14.04 16.49
C LEU A 191 13.08 14.09 15.62
N MET A 192 12.10 13.24 15.91
CA MET A 192 10.78 13.33 15.30
C MET A 192 10.10 14.62 15.76
N PRO A 193 9.51 15.43 14.85
CA PRO A 193 8.78 16.65 15.19
C PRO A 193 7.66 16.39 16.21
N ALA A 194 7.48 17.31 17.13
CA ALA A 194 6.46 17.19 18.20
C ALA A 194 5.03 17.04 17.65
N ALA A 195 4.72 17.68 16.52
CA ALA A 195 3.43 17.57 15.86
C ALA A 195 3.18 16.16 15.33
N ASP A 196 4.20 15.52 14.73
CA ASP A 196 4.15 14.18 14.16
C ASP A 196 3.99 13.14 15.28
N ILE A 197 4.76 13.27 16.37
CA ILE A 197 4.62 12.44 17.58
C ILE A 197 3.19 12.55 18.13
N THR A 198 2.66 13.78 18.22
CA THR A 198 1.31 14.02 18.72
C THR A 198 0.28 13.33 17.82
N ARG A 199 0.41 13.45 16.50
CA ARG A 199 -0.49 12.81 15.54
C ARG A 199 -0.39 11.28 15.60
N ALA A 200 0.81 10.71 15.67
CA ALA A 200 1.00 9.28 15.82
C ALA A 200 0.37 8.75 17.12
N ARG A 201 0.48 9.49 18.23
CA ARG A 201 -0.19 9.15 19.50
C ARG A 201 -1.71 9.24 19.42
N GLN A 202 -2.25 10.26 18.74
CA GLN A 202 -3.69 10.37 18.48
C GLN A 202 -4.18 9.17 17.68
N PHE A 203 -3.46 8.80 16.63
CA PHE A 203 -3.77 7.63 15.80
C PHE A 203 -3.78 6.34 16.63
N GLY A 204 -2.73 6.05 17.40
CA GLY A 204 -2.67 4.87 18.26
C GLY A 204 -3.82 4.81 19.26
N LYS A 205 -4.15 5.95 19.90
CA LYS A 205 -5.28 6.04 20.83
C LYS A 205 -6.62 5.78 20.12
N GLU A 206 -6.82 6.31 18.93
CA GLU A 206 -8.06 6.10 18.17
C GLU A 206 -8.22 4.64 17.73
N ILE A 207 -7.15 3.98 17.28
CA ILE A 207 -7.18 2.55 16.97
C ILE A 207 -7.47 1.72 18.21
N GLN A 208 -6.84 2.03 19.34
CA GLN A 208 -7.11 1.36 20.61
C GLN A 208 -8.56 1.59 21.08
N ARG A 209 -9.11 2.78 20.90
CA ARG A 209 -10.50 3.10 21.22
C ARG A 209 -11.49 2.26 20.37
N ARG A 210 -11.23 2.14 19.06
CA ARG A 210 -12.10 1.38 18.13
C ARG A 210 -11.99 -0.12 18.33
N PHE A 211 -10.78 -0.65 18.50
CA PHE A 211 -10.49 -2.08 18.38
C PHE A 211 -9.83 -2.70 19.62
N GLY A 212 -9.58 -1.94 20.66
CA GLY A 212 -8.91 -2.43 21.88
C GLY A 212 -9.72 -3.45 22.68
N LYS A 213 -11.07 -3.40 22.58
CA LYS A 213 -11.96 -4.33 23.25
C LYS A 213 -13.14 -4.66 22.33
N SER A 214 -13.26 -5.93 21.95
CA SER A 214 -14.43 -6.45 21.24
C SER A 214 -15.65 -6.56 22.16
N LEU A 215 -16.86 -6.43 21.62
CA LEU A 215 -18.10 -6.77 22.33
C LEU A 215 -18.17 -8.26 22.59
N ALA A 216 -17.80 -9.05 21.60
CA ALA A 216 -17.67 -10.49 21.69
C ALA A 216 -16.74 -10.98 20.57
N GLU A 217 -16.16 -12.16 20.75
CA GLU A 217 -15.35 -12.81 19.72
C GLU A 217 -15.40 -14.32 19.82
N THR A 218 -15.13 -14.99 18.70
CA THR A 218 -15.08 -16.44 18.60
C THR A 218 -14.14 -16.87 17.46
N SER A 219 -13.91 -18.17 17.37
CA SER A 219 -13.25 -18.84 16.26
C SER A 219 -14.08 -20.05 15.85
N GLY A 220 -13.80 -20.62 14.69
CA GLY A 220 -14.51 -21.83 14.22
C GLY A 220 -14.04 -22.27 12.85
N SER A 221 -14.56 -23.42 12.43
CA SER A 221 -14.32 -24.00 11.11
C SER A 221 -15.66 -24.32 10.43
N GLY A 222 -15.61 -24.50 9.09
CA GLY A 222 -16.78 -24.78 8.27
C GLY A 222 -17.45 -23.49 7.75
N GLU A 223 -18.56 -23.70 7.05
CA GLU A 223 -19.23 -22.63 6.27
C GLU A 223 -19.93 -21.56 7.15
N THR A 224 -20.15 -21.83 8.41
CA THR A 224 -20.86 -20.90 9.30
C THR A 224 -20.18 -20.82 10.66
N VAL A 225 -19.78 -19.62 11.05
CA VAL A 225 -19.28 -19.29 12.39
C VAL A 225 -20.25 -18.31 13.05
N THR A 226 -20.91 -18.73 14.13
CA THR A 226 -21.92 -17.95 14.87
C THR A 226 -21.32 -17.40 16.17
N LEU A 227 -21.66 -16.16 16.48
CA LEU A 227 -21.25 -15.46 17.70
C LEU A 227 -22.48 -14.88 18.39
N ALA A 228 -22.76 -15.34 19.62
CA ALA A 228 -23.78 -14.75 20.47
C ALA A 228 -23.30 -13.41 21.03
N LEU A 229 -24.21 -12.47 21.16
CA LEU A 229 -23.92 -11.14 21.69
C LEU A 229 -24.71 -10.90 22.98
N PRO A 230 -24.21 -10.05 23.88
CA PRO A 230 -25.00 -9.53 24.98
C PRO A 230 -26.30 -8.88 24.47
N ALA A 231 -27.38 -8.99 25.22
CA ALA A 231 -28.67 -8.43 24.83
C ALA A 231 -28.56 -6.92 24.55
N GLY A 232 -29.16 -6.47 23.45
CA GLY A 232 -29.14 -5.06 23.07
C GLY A 232 -27.80 -4.55 22.51
N SER A 233 -26.88 -5.42 22.14
CA SER A 233 -25.60 -5.02 21.58
C SER A 233 -25.78 -4.27 20.27
N ARG A 234 -25.26 -3.04 20.19
CA ARG A 234 -25.11 -2.29 18.93
C ARG A 234 -23.76 -2.70 18.31
N VAL A 235 -23.82 -3.07 17.06
CA VAL A 235 -22.64 -3.52 16.26
C VAL A 235 -22.54 -2.63 15.03
N ASP A 236 -21.34 -2.13 14.74
CA ASP A 236 -21.08 -1.33 13.55
C ASP A 236 -19.81 -1.79 12.78
N THR A 237 -19.01 -2.69 13.33
CA THR A 237 -17.76 -3.14 12.67
C THR A 237 -17.45 -4.60 13.01
N PHE A 238 -17.03 -5.35 11.99
CA PHE A 238 -16.53 -6.71 12.10
C PHE A 238 -15.03 -6.77 11.85
N LEU A 239 -14.32 -7.58 12.61
CA LEU A 239 -12.94 -7.99 12.37
C LEU A 239 -12.92 -9.50 12.19
N MET A 240 -12.48 -9.94 11.02
CA MET A 240 -12.41 -11.34 10.63
C MET A 240 -10.97 -11.70 10.28
N GLN A 241 -10.56 -12.92 10.63
CA GLN A 241 -9.23 -13.47 10.29
C GLN A 241 -9.37 -14.95 9.96
N GLU A 242 -8.79 -15.38 8.85
CA GLU A 242 -8.60 -16.81 8.57
C GLU A 242 -7.36 -17.34 9.29
N ASP A 243 -7.34 -18.64 9.52
CA ASP A 243 -6.09 -19.35 9.75
C ASP A 243 -5.41 -19.61 8.41
N CYS A 244 -4.42 -18.79 8.11
CA CYS A 244 -3.70 -18.83 6.84
C CYS A 244 -2.56 -19.86 6.82
N SER A 245 -2.41 -20.75 7.82
CA SER A 245 -1.37 -21.79 7.86
C SER A 245 -1.43 -22.71 6.63
N PHE A 246 -2.59 -22.82 6.00
CA PHE A 246 -2.82 -23.61 4.79
C PHE A 246 -3.31 -22.74 3.61
N GLY A 247 -2.97 -21.45 3.60
CA GLY A 247 -3.42 -20.48 2.60
C GLY A 247 -4.77 -19.85 2.94
N GLU A 248 -5.16 -18.88 2.14
CA GLU A 248 -6.45 -18.20 2.20
C GLU A 248 -7.50 -19.04 1.49
N ARG A 249 -8.61 -19.35 2.16
CA ARG A 249 -9.61 -20.29 1.66
C ARG A 249 -10.92 -19.64 1.26
N VAL A 250 -11.34 -18.58 1.97
CA VAL A 250 -12.60 -17.89 1.70
C VAL A 250 -12.54 -17.14 0.38
N ARG A 251 -13.55 -17.33 -0.46
CA ARG A 251 -13.70 -16.63 -1.75
C ARG A 251 -14.87 -15.68 -1.76
N HIS A 252 -15.98 -16.07 -1.11
CA HIS A 252 -17.13 -15.18 -0.88
C HIS A 252 -17.76 -15.48 0.48
N TYR A 253 -18.17 -14.40 1.16
CA TYR A 253 -18.84 -14.50 2.45
C TYR A 253 -19.97 -13.48 2.61
N LYS A 254 -20.87 -13.75 3.58
CA LYS A 254 -21.88 -12.82 4.09
C LYS A 254 -21.70 -12.65 5.59
N ILE A 255 -21.98 -11.46 6.06
CA ILE A 255 -22.16 -11.15 7.48
C ILE A 255 -23.64 -10.99 7.73
N GLU A 256 -24.18 -11.73 8.68
CA GLU A 256 -25.59 -11.65 9.05
C GLU A 256 -25.76 -11.37 10.54
N ALA A 257 -26.82 -10.64 10.87
CA ALA A 257 -27.26 -10.43 12.24
C ALA A 257 -28.62 -11.07 12.51
N ARG A 258 -28.88 -11.46 13.76
CA ARG A 258 -30.19 -11.82 14.25
C ARG A 258 -30.79 -10.62 14.99
N GLN A 259 -31.95 -10.16 14.48
CA GLN A 259 -32.71 -9.03 15.01
C GLN A 259 -34.14 -9.48 15.26
N ALA A 260 -34.61 -9.44 16.49
CA ALA A 260 -35.99 -9.86 16.84
C ALA A 260 -36.38 -11.22 16.23
N GLY A 261 -35.46 -12.19 16.29
CA GLY A 261 -35.66 -13.53 15.76
C GLY A 261 -35.46 -13.70 14.25
N LYS A 262 -35.35 -12.61 13.47
CA LYS A 262 -35.12 -12.63 12.02
C LYS A 262 -33.65 -12.44 11.69
N ARG A 263 -33.19 -13.03 10.59
CA ARG A 263 -31.84 -12.84 10.06
C ARG A 263 -31.83 -11.79 8.96
N VAL A 264 -30.89 -10.87 9.05
CA VAL A 264 -30.65 -9.81 8.06
C VAL A 264 -29.18 -9.84 7.65
N THR A 265 -28.91 -9.68 6.36
CA THR A 265 -27.56 -9.52 5.83
C THR A 265 -27.09 -8.10 6.08
N LEU A 266 -25.97 -7.95 6.76
CA LEU A 266 -25.33 -6.65 7.04
C LEU A 266 -24.28 -6.28 6.00
N GLY A 267 -23.69 -7.25 5.32
CA GLY A 267 -22.67 -7.03 4.31
C GLY A 267 -22.17 -8.32 3.69
N THR A 268 -21.45 -8.17 2.59
CA THR A 268 -20.82 -9.26 1.84
C THR A 268 -19.38 -8.91 1.54
N GLY A 269 -18.57 -9.89 1.16
CA GLY A 269 -17.21 -9.65 0.71
C GLY A 269 -16.59 -10.88 0.07
N SER A 270 -15.38 -10.73 -0.47
CA SER A 270 -14.64 -11.77 -1.15
C SER A 270 -13.56 -12.37 -0.26
N ALA A 271 -12.50 -11.60 0.05
CA ALA A 271 -11.36 -12.06 0.82
C ALA A 271 -11.48 -11.71 2.30
N ILE A 272 -11.16 -12.65 3.17
CA ILE A 272 -10.92 -12.39 4.61
C ILE A 272 -9.41 -12.35 4.86
N GLY A 273 -8.72 -13.43 4.53
CA GLY A 273 -7.28 -13.58 4.65
C GLY A 273 -6.75 -13.36 6.06
N HIS A 274 -5.54 -12.83 6.15
CA HIS A 274 -4.89 -12.56 7.43
C HIS A 274 -5.71 -11.66 8.36
N LYS A 275 -6.37 -10.63 7.79
CA LYS A 275 -7.28 -9.74 8.52
C LYS A 275 -8.21 -8.98 7.57
N ARG A 276 -9.48 -8.94 7.93
CA ARG A 276 -10.48 -8.09 7.29
C ARG A 276 -11.21 -7.28 8.35
N ILE A 277 -11.19 -5.95 8.24
CA ILE A 277 -12.04 -5.05 9.01
C ILE A 277 -13.14 -4.56 8.07
N GLN A 278 -14.38 -4.83 8.42
CA GLN A 278 -15.54 -4.46 7.63
C GLN A 278 -16.55 -3.69 8.47
N PRO A 279 -16.70 -2.39 8.23
CA PRO A 279 -17.82 -1.62 8.75
C PRO A 279 -19.15 -2.09 8.17
N VAL A 280 -20.20 -1.95 8.95
CA VAL A 280 -21.59 -2.18 8.55
C VAL A 280 -22.47 -1.04 9.05
N ALA A 281 -23.68 -0.92 8.54
CA ALA A 281 -24.67 -0.01 9.12
C ALA A 281 -24.91 -0.38 10.59
N PRO A 282 -24.87 0.59 11.53
CA PRO A 282 -25.09 0.34 12.95
C PRO A 282 -26.37 -0.42 13.19
N THR A 283 -26.27 -1.55 13.89
CA THR A 283 -27.33 -2.54 14.00
C THR A 283 -27.41 -3.07 15.43
N VAL A 284 -28.58 -3.17 16.02
CA VAL A 284 -28.80 -3.87 17.28
C VAL A 284 -29.08 -5.34 16.99
N ALA A 285 -28.30 -6.23 17.61
CA ALA A 285 -28.39 -7.66 17.38
C ALA A 285 -28.15 -8.46 18.67
N ASP A 286 -28.71 -9.66 18.74
CA ASP A 286 -28.50 -10.65 19.80
C ASP A 286 -27.53 -11.77 19.40
N ALA A 287 -27.27 -11.89 18.10
CA ALA A 287 -26.25 -12.78 17.55
C ALA A 287 -25.86 -12.30 16.16
N VAL A 288 -24.63 -12.62 15.77
CA VAL A 288 -24.14 -12.46 14.40
C VAL A 288 -23.57 -13.78 13.88
N ARG A 289 -23.45 -13.90 12.57
CA ARG A 289 -22.74 -15.00 11.96
C ARG A 289 -21.97 -14.57 10.69
N LEU A 290 -20.85 -15.18 10.51
CA LEU A 290 -20.12 -15.21 9.26
C LEU A 290 -20.59 -16.46 8.50
N VAL A 291 -21.06 -16.28 7.28
CA VAL A 291 -21.43 -17.37 6.36
C VAL A 291 -20.49 -17.32 5.18
N VAL A 292 -19.67 -18.34 5.03
CA VAL A 292 -18.80 -18.51 3.85
C VAL A 292 -19.65 -19.14 2.75
N VAL A 293 -19.81 -18.41 1.64
CA VAL A 293 -20.64 -18.81 0.50
C VAL A 293 -19.84 -19.62 -0.50
N GLU A 294 -18.56 -19.26 -0.63
CA GLU A 294 -17.62 -19.92 -1.53
C GLU A 294 -16.23 -19.98 -0.90
N SER A 295 -15.58 -21.11 -1.03
CA SER A 295 -14.23 -21.35 -0.50
C SER A 295 -13.46 -22.38 -1.32
N ALA A 296 -12.13 -22.27 -1.34
CA ALA A 296 -11.25 -23.22 -2.01
C ALA A 296 -11.09 -24.55 -1.22
N ALA A 297 -11.34 -24.53 0.08
CA ALA A 297 -11.32 -25.68 0.98
C ALA A 297 -12.15 -25.34 2.23
N SER A 298 -12.33 -26.30 3.16
CA SER A 298 -13.08 -26.05 4.41
C SER A 298 -12.56 -24.81 5.12
N PRO A 299 -13.41 -23.79 5.34
CA PRO A 299 -13.00 -22.52 5.96
C PRO A 299 -12.49 -22.72 7.38
N MET A 300 -11.45 -21.97 7.75
CA MET A 300 -10.88 -21.94 9.09
C MET A 300 -10.81 -20.48 9.56
N VAL A 301 -11.73 -20.09 10.41
CA VAL A 301 -11.82 -18.73 10.95
C VAL A 301 -11.11 -18.69 12.30
N ARG A 302 -9.93 -18.10 12.32
CA ARG A 302 -9.13 -17.91 13.54
C ARG A 302 -9.77 -16.91 14.49
N ARG A 303 -10.43 -15.90 13.96
CA ARG A 303 -11.09 -14.86 14.75
C ARG A 303 -12.27 -14.26 13.98
N LEU A 304 -13.41 -14.21 14.64
CA LEU A 304 -14.57 -13.39 14.30
C LEU A 304 -14.86 -12.53 15.51
N ALA A 305 -14.62 -11.22 15.44
CA ALA A 305 -14.86 -10.27 16.51
C ALA A 305 -15.76 -9.13 16.03
N VAL A 306 -16.58 -8.59 16.93
CA VAL A 306 -17.50 -7.50 16.64
C VAL A 306 -17.27 -6.33 17.59
N PHE A 307 -17.50 -5.13 17.06
CA PHE A 307 -17.25 -3.87 17.74
C PHE A 307 -18.43 -2.91 17.59
N ASP A 308 -18.61 -2.08 18.60
CA ASP A 308 -19.33 -0.82 18.54
C ASP A 308 -18.28 0.30 18.59
N THR A 309 -17.82 0.74 17.45
CA THR A 309 -16.77 1.77 17.36
C THR A 309 -17.31 3.16 17.69
N GLN A 310 -18.63 3.34 17.69
CA GLN A 310 -19.32 4.64 17.89
C GLN A 310 -18.78 5.73 16.97
N SER A 311 -18.32 5.34 15.78
CA SER A 311 -17.72 6.23 14.80
C SER A 311 -18.17 5.83 13.40
N PRO A 312 -18.38 6.81 12.51
CA PRO A 312 -18.63 6.48 11.12
C PRO A 312 -17.40 5.76 10.53
N PRO A 313 -17.59 4.86 9.56
CA PRO A 313 -16.49 4.31 8.80
C PRO A 313 -15.78 5.42 8.02
N PRO A 314 -14.50 5.27 7.69
CA PRO A 314 -13.81 6.18 6.76
C PRO A 314 -14.55 6.23 5.42
N LYS A 315 -14.54 7.39 4.75
CA LYS A 315 -15.33 7.61 3.52
C LYS A 315 -15.03 6.61 2.40
N ASN A 316 -13.77 6.20 2.28
CA ASN A 316 -13.30 5.36 1.18
C ASN A 316 -12.87 3.96 1.62
N TRP A 317 -13.32 3.47 2.79
CA TRP A 317 -12.87 2.18 3.32
C TRP A 317 -13.15 1.01 2.37
N ASP A 318 -14.22 1.06 1.60
CA ASP A 318 -14.67 0.07 0.62
C ASP A 318 -14.34 0.41 -0.82
N ALA A 319 -13.64 1.53 -1.06
CA ALA A 319 -13.31 1.95 -2.41
C ALA A 319 -12.63 0.82 -3.20
N PRO A 320 -13.09 0.56 -4.43
CA PRO A 320 -12.59 -0.56 -5.23
C PRO A 320 -11.11 -0.38 -5.58
N ALA A 321 -10.45 -1.50 -5.86
CA ALA A 321 -9.03 -1.55 -6.23
C ALA A 321 -8.67 -0.61 -7.39
N ILE A 322 -9.57 -0.48 -8.36
CA ILE A 322 -9.38 0.31 -9.58
C ILE A 322 -9.12 1.81 -9.27
N ALA A 323 -9.53 2.31 -8.09
CA ALA A 323 -9.26 3.69 -7.69
C ALA A 323 -7.75 3.99 -7.43
N TRP A 324 -6.87 3.00 -7.46
CA TRP A 324 -5.44 3.09 -7.11
C TRP A 324 -4.50 2.77 -8.25
N ALA A 325 -4.87 1.81 -9.13
CA ALA A 325 -4.08 1.47 -10.28
C ALA A 325 -4.03 2.69 -11.20
N TYR A 326 -2.82 3.10 -11.57
CA TYR A 326 -2.65 3.89 -12.75
C TYR A 326 -2.80 2.95 -13.95
N ASP A 327 -3.73 3.26 -14.83
CA ASP A 327 -3.79 2.63 -16.14
C ASP A 327 -2.76 3.27 -17.04
N GLU A 328 -1.97 2.47 -17.74
CA GLU A 328 -1.18 2.97 -18.83
C GLU A 328 -2.13 3.39 -19.95
N VAL A 329 -2.09 4.68 -20.30
CA VAL A 329 -3.00 5.25 -21.32
C VAL A 329 -2.28 5.61 -22.60
N GLY A 330 -0.95 5.57 -22.61
CA GLY A 330 -0.14 5.81 -23.79
C GLY A 330 1.32 6.10 -23.46
N THR A 331 2.09 6.31 -24.49
CA THR A 331 3.51 6.64 -24.41
C THR A 331 3.79 7.95 -25.14
N TRP A 332 4.94 8.55 -24.84
CA TRP A 332 5.48 9.65 -25.64
C TRP A 332 6.81 9.27 -26.25
N SER A 333 7.12 9.90 -27.37
CA SER A 333 8.40 9.83 -28.04
C SER A 333 8.78 11.20 -28.60
N ASP A 334 10.07 11.44 -28.81
CA ASP A 334 10.57 12.71 -29.35
C ASP A 334 10.04 13.94 -28.60
N TYR A 335 9.98 13.83 -27.28
CA TYR A 335 9.48 14.87 -26.36
C TYR A 335 8.02 15.28 -26.55
N SER A 336 7.23 14.50 -27.29
CA SER A 336 5.82 14.83 -27.53
C SER A 336 4.88 13.65 -27.31
N PHE A 337 3.64 13.96 -26.94
CA PHE A 337 2.57 12.97 -26.77
C PHE A 337 1.28 13.43 -27.43
N HIS A 338 0.53 12.44 -27.93
CA HIS A 338 -0.83 12.57 -28.42
C HIS A 338 -1.58 11.28 -28.08
N ILE A 339 -2.44 11.32 -27.07
CA ILE A 339 -3.00 10.11 -26.43
C ILE A 339 -4.52 10.23 -26.39
N ASP A 340 -5.21 9.24 -26.94
CA ASP A 340 -6.65 9.08 -26.80
C ASP A 340 -6.95 8.34 -25.47
N VAL A 341 -7.61 9.02 -24.54
CA VAL A 341 -7.97 8.45 -23.24
C VAL A 341 -9.48 8.20 -23.11
N THR A 342 -10.22 8.29 -24.19
CA THR A 342 -11.69 8.21 -24.23
C THR A 342 -12.20 6.97 -23.52
N ASP A 343 -11.67 5.80 -23.86
CA ASP A 343 -12.11 4.50 -23.31
C ASP A 343 -11.68 4.28 -21.85
N LYS A 344 -10.79 5.12 -21.34
CA LYS A 344 -10.29 5.07 -19.94
C LYS A 344 -11.05 6.01 -19.02
N ILE A 345 -11.82 6.93 -19.56
CA ILE A 345 -12.62 7.89 -18.81
C ILE A 345 -14.02 7.31 -18.56
N LEU A 346 -14.23 6.73 -17.41
CA LEU A 346 -15.45 6.02 -17.04
C LEU A 346 -16.45 6.86 -16.22
N ALA A 347 -16.07 8.07 -15.83
CA ALA A 347 -16.93 8.96 -15.04
C ALA A 347 -16.58 10.43 -15.26
N ALA A 348 -17.58 11.31 -15.10
CA ALA A 348 -17.41 12.75 -15.04
C ALA A 348 -16.82 13.12 -13.66
N THR A 349 -15.50 13.21 -13.54
CA THR A 349 -14.79 13.48 -12.30
C THR A 349 -13.36 13.96 -12.59
N GLN A 350 -12.53 14.03 -11.54
CA GLN A 350 -11.12 14.31 -11.70
C GLN A 350 -10.29 13.04 -11.88
N TYR A 351 -9.26 13.15 -12.69
CA TYR A 351 -8.25 12.13 -12.92
C TYR A 351 -6.86 12.70 -12.71
N ARG A 352 -5.97 11.87 -12.21
CA ARG A 352 -4.54 12.20 -12.11
C ARG A 352 -3.81 11.58 -13.28
N LEU A 353 -3.05 12.39 -14.00
CA LEU A 353 -2.12 11.98 -15.04
C LEU A 353 -0.71 12.03 -14.46
N ARG A 354 0.04 10.95 -14.58
CA ARG A 354 1.45 10.90 -14.19
C ARG A 354 2.29 10.56 -15.40
N PHE A 355 3.37 11.34 -15.59
CA PHE A 355 4.34 11.14 -16.67
C PHE A 355 5.55 10.42 -16.09
N VAL A 356 5.83 9.21 -16.57
CA VAL A 356 6.92 8.37 -16.11
C VAL A 356 7.94 8.22 -17.23
N PRO A 357 9.13 8.84 -17.13
CA PRO A 357 10.15 8.76 -18.17
C PRO A 357 10.76 7.37 -18.23
N GLN A 358 11.19 6.96 -19.41
CA GLN A 358 11.95 5.72 -19.60
C GLN A 358 13.34 5.81 -18.93
N THR A 359 13.88 7.02 -18.85
CA THR A 359 15.06 7.38 -18.09
C THR A 359 14.66 8.42 -17.06
N GLU A 360 15.36 8.50 -15.92
CA GLU A 360 15.03 9.47 -14.87
C GLU A 360 15.00 10.92 -15.40
N TRP A 361 14.13 11.76 -14.78
CA TRP A 361 14.03 13.20 -15.10
C TRP A 361 15.34 13.98 -14.88
N GLY A 362 16.31 13.42 -14.14
CA GLY A 362 17.54 14.11 -13.77
C GLY A 362 17.27 15.40 -12.98
N ASN A 363 18.00 16.46 -13.30
CA ASN A 363 17.84 17.79 -12.66
C ASN A 363 16.77 18.66 -13.31
N CYS A 364 15.86 18.08 -14.09
CA CYS A 364 14.80 18.83 -14.75
C CYS A 364 13.78 19.38 -13.74
N ALA A 365 13.68 20.69 -13.65
CA ALA A 365 12.75 21.35 -12.72
C ALA A 365 11.31 21.24 -13.24
N ASP A 366 11.10 21.48 -14.52
CA ASP A 366 9.80 21.52 -15.19
C ASP A 366 9.77 20.52 -16.35
N PRO A 367 9.47 19.23 -16.10
CA PRO A 367 9.50 18.21 -17.14
C PRO A 367 8.38 18.36 -18.18
N ILE A 368 7.24 18.97 -17.83
CA ILE A 368 6.12 19.18 -18.72
C ILE A 368 6.18 20.61 -19.26
N GLU A 369 6.57 20.77 -20.52
CA GLU A 369 6.65 22.08 -21.18
C GLU A 369 5.26 22.68 -21.34
N HIS A 370 4.36 21.92 -21.95
CA HIS A 370 2.93 22.23 -22.03
C HIS A 370 2.11 20.96 -22.21
N ALA A 371 0.87 20.99 -21.75
CA ALA A 371 -0.11 19.95 -21.97
C ALA A 371 -1.49 20.57 -22.17
N THR A 372 -2.25 20.01 -23.11
CA THR A 372 -3.63 20.41 -23.40
C THR A 372 -4.53 19.20 -23.49
N VAL A 373 -5.83 19.39 -23.26
CA VAL A 373 -6.87 18.39 -23.47
C VAL A 373 -7.88 18.90 -24.48
N GLN A 374 -8.33 18.03 -25.36
CA GLN A 374 -9.44 18.28 -26.27
C GLN A 374 -10.60 17.37 -25.89
N ILE A 375 -11.81 17.91 -25.82
CA ILE A 375 -13.04 17.17 -25.57
C ILE A 375 -13.98 17.42 -26.75
N GLY A 376 -14.40 16.34 -27.43
CA GLY A 376 -15.21 16.45 -28.65
C GLY A 376 -14.53 17.24 -29.77
N GLY A 377 -13.19 17.28 -29.80
CA GLY A 377 -12.41 18.04 -30.78
C GLY A 377 -12.17 19.52 -30.44
N VAL A 378 -12.69 19.99 -29.29
CA VAL A 378 -12.51 21.38 -28.80
C VAL A 378 -11.41 21.42 -27.76
N PRO A 379 -10.39 22.29 -27.86
CA PRO A 379 -9.39 22.48 -26.83
C PRO A 379 -10.00 23.06 -25.54
N GLU A 380 -9.73 22.40 -24.40
CA GLU A 380 -10.25 22.79 -23.07
C GLU A 380 -9.09 22.95 -22.07
N PRO A 381 -8.27 24.01 -22.18
CA PRO A 381 -7.05 24.16 -21.38
C PRO A 381 -7.32 24.32 -19.87
N LYS A 382 -8.51 24.78 -19.50
CA LYS A 382 -8.89 24.97 -18.08
C LYS A 382 -9.17 23.65 -17.36
N LEU A 383 -9.39 22.56 -18.08
CA LEU A 383 -9.66 21.25 -17.51
C LEU A 383 -8.40 20.47 -17.13
N LEU A 384 -7.22 20.97 -17.53
CA LEU A 384 -5.94 20.36 -17.21
C LEU A 384 -5.09 21.34 -16.39
N ARG A 385 -4.63 20.92 -15.24
CA ARG A 385 -3.81 21.75 -14.32
C ARG A 385 -2.69 20.96 -13.69
N SER A 386 -1.56 21.61 -13.42
CA SER A 386 -0.46 21.02 -12.66
C SER A 386 -0.88 20.75 -11.21
N LEU A 387 -0.40 19.68 -10.64
CA LEU A 387 -0.57 19.37 -9.22
C LEU A 387 0.49 20.14 -8.42
N PRO A 388 0.12 21.06 -7.51
CA PRO A 388 1.09 21.79 -6.70
C PRO A 388 2.04 20.83 -5.96
N GLY A 389 3.34 21.08 -6.07
CA GLY A 389 4.38 20.29 -5.43
C GLY A 389 4.78 18.99 -6.19
N SER A 390 4.20 18.75 -7.37
CA SER A 390 4.58 17.64 -8.24
C SER A 390 4.90 18.15 -9.63
N ARG A 391 6.08 17.82 -10.13
CA ARG A 391 6.57 18.29 -11.44
C ARG A 391 6.12 17.42 -12.61
N ASP A 392 5.69 16.20 -12.34
CA ASP A 392 5.37 15.16 -13.32
C ASP A 392 3.90 14.73 -13.29
N VAL A 393 3.04 15.50 -12.62
CA VAL A 393 1.62 15.17 -12.43
C VAL A 393 0.71 16.31 -12.85
N LEU A 394 -0.28 15.97 -13.66
CA LEU A 394 -1.39 16.86 -14.02
C LEU A 394 -2.71 16.32 -13.45
N ILE A 395 -3.64 17.22 -13.17
CA ILE A 395 -5.02 16.89 -12.84
C ILE A 395 -5.90 17.26 -14.02
N LEU A 396 -6.56 16.24 -14.58
CA LEU A 396 -7.58 16.38 -15.61
C LEU A 396 -8.97 16.38 -14.95
N THR A 397 -9.74 17.42 -15.17
CA THR A 397 -11.16 17.47 -14.78
C THR A 397 -12.03 17.15 -15.99
N VAL A 398 -12.84 16.09 -15.90
CA VAL A 398 -13.73 15.66 -16.99
C VAL A 398 -15.16 16.02 -16.62
N PRO A 399 -15.81 16.92 -17.36
CA PRO A 399 -17.17 17.40 -17.06
C PRO A 399 -18.28 16.43 -17.46
N GLY A 400 -17.99 15.49 -18.39
CA GLY A 400 -18.98 14.53 -18.91
C GLY A 400 -18.29 13.33 -19.57
N ILE A 401 -19.06 12.27 -19.83
CA ILE A 401 -18.61 11.07 -20.54
C ILE A 401 -19.23 11.00 -21.94
N GLY A 402 -18.68 10.12 -22.79
CA GLY A 402 -19.23 9.87 -24.13
C GLY A 402 -18.72 10.79 -25.24
N GLN A 403 -17.77 11.68 -24.93
CA GLN A 403 -17.07 12.49 -25.92
C GLN A 403 -15.62 12.02 -26.08
N LYS A 404 -15.06 12.20 -27.24
CA LYS A 404 -13.65 11.88 -27.50
C LYS A 404 -12.75 12.80 -26.68
N ILE A 405 -11.78 12.23 -25.96
CA ILE A 405 -10.87 12.96 -25.06
C ILE A 405 -9.43 12.69 -25.48
N ILE A 406 -8.78 13.71 -25.98
CA ILE A 406 -7.39 13.64 -26.45
C ILE A 406 -6.49 14.49 -25.56
N LEU A 407 -5.42 13.89 -25.06
CA LEU A 407 -4.32 14.56 -24.37
C LEU A 407 -3.16 14.78 -25.35
N GLN A 408 -2.61 15.99 -25.38
CA GLN A 408 -1.45 16.29 -26.22
C GLN A 408 -0.54 17.32 -25.57
N GLY A 409 0.75 17.25 -25.89
CA GLY A 409 1.72 18.20 -25.32
C GLY A 409 3.16 17.83 -25.59
N ARG A 410 4.06 18.57 -24.91
CA ARG A 410 5.52 18.38 -24.99
C ARG A 410 6.15 18.32 -23.62
N LEU A 411 7.31 17.68 -23.57
CA LEU A 411 8.14 17.49 -22.40
C LEU A 411 9.53 18.07 -22.65
N ASN A 412 10.14 18.61 -21.59
CA ASN A 412 11.44 19.29 -21.71
C ASN A 412 12.65 18.33 -21.60
N CYS A 413 12.52 17.23 -20.86
CA CYS A 413 13.69 16.58 -20.28
C CYS A 413 13.80 15.09 -20.56
N ALA A 414 12.79 14.46 -21.11
CA ALA A 414 12.81 13.03 -21.43
C ALA A 414 12.18 12.79 -22.80
N ALA A 415 12.96 12.21 -23.69
CA ALA A 415 12.51 11.95 -25.07
C ALA A 415 11.43 10.87 -25.13
N LYS A 416 11.39 9.95 -24.18
CA LYS A 416 10.47 8.80 -24.17
C LYS A 416 9.97 8.47 -22.78
N GLY A 417 8.76 7.96 -22.69
CA GLY A 417 8.18 7.46 -21.44
C GLY A 417 6.72 7.06 -21.58
N THR A 418 6.08 6.83 -20.46
CA THR A 418 4.70 6.33 -20.35
C THR A 418 3.83 7.32 -19.58
N VAL A 419 2.62 7.53 -20.06
CA VAL A 419 1.59 8.32 -19.37
C VAL A 419 0.64 7.37 -18.66
N LEU A 420 0.48 7.59 -17.38
CA LEU A 420 -0.38 6.83 -16.48
C LEU A 420 -1.59 7.68 -16.09
N LEU A 421 -2.78 7.10 -16.10
CA LEU A 421 -4.05 7.74 -15.73
C LEU A 421 -4.63 7.05 -14.49
N ARG A 422 -5.14 7.84 -13.56
CA ARG A 422 -5.84 7.35 -12.39
C ARG A 422 -7.07 8.21 -12.09
N LYS A 423 -8.21 7.60 -11.85
CA LYS A 423 -9.40 8.27 -11.32
C LYS A 423 -9.15 8.74 -9.88
N LEU A 424 -9.53 9.98 -9.53
CA LEU A 424 -9.46 10.56 -8.19
C LEU A 424 -10.77 10.39 -7.42
#